data_2d753acf8165052ebc630ac3fd236eeb
#
_entry.id   2d753acf8165052ebc630ac3fd236eeb
#
_cell.length_a   1.000
_cell.length_b   1.000
_cell.length_c   1.000
_cell.angle_alpha   90.00
_cell.angle_beta   90.00
_cell.angle_gamma   90.00
#
_symmetry.space_group_name_H-M   'P 1'
#
loop_
_entity.id
_entity.type
_entity.pdbx_description
1 polymer ?
#
loop_
_entity_poly.entity_id
_entity_poly.type
_entity_poly.pdbx_seq_one_letter_code
_entity_poly.pdbx_strand_id
1 'polypeptide(L)'
;MDGEKPELMRLYQVWRGSNRFLFGGRLIFGPDVSSLFVSTFLIAGPAIAFCIKILFNIRHQLRENKSAAPWYPILIVALVLTVLDIFFLLLTASRDPGIIRRNTKPPDSDEAIEINTPSMEWVSGRTAHLKLPRTKDVLVNGHTVKVKFCDTCLLYRPPRASHCSICNNCVQRFDHHCPWVGQCIGVRNYRFFYMFISTSTILCMYVFVVSLYNIVHRTGTVWKAMSCDYLSDVLIIYCFISFWFVGGLTVFHFYLISTNQTTYENFRYRYDVKENPYNKGTINNFKEVLFSKIPPSMHNFRKIVEEDELMATNHNNFMGEFCGSKEKIDIEMGSMFVENNGLILPDILRNLEYGEIEDNMKPREGNERSDSGRYMGRVEQELKESMSGLTTGVEANEEVKF
;
A
#
# COMPACT_ATOMS: atom_id res chain seq x y z
N MET A 1 -32.73 -44.32 9.79
CA MET A 1 -31.46 -43.56 9.83
C MET A 1 -31.43 -42.72 8.59
N ASP A 2 -31.96 -41.52 8.69
CA ASP A 2 -31.96 -40.57 7.59
C ASP A 2 -30.50 -40.08 7.41
N GLY A 3 -29.89 -40.57 6.32
CA GLY A 3 -28.56 -40.11 5.97
C GLY A 3 -28.63 -38.63 5.60
N GLU A 4 -28.15 -37.77 6.51
CA GLU A 4 -27.96 -36.34 6.27
C GLU A 4 -27.09 -36.20 5.03
N LYS A 5 -27.65 -35.68 3.94
CA LYS A 5 -26.89 -35.39 2.71
C LYS A 5 -25.80 -34.41 3.06
N PRO A 6 -24.53 -34.67 2.67
CA PRO A 6 -23.45 -33.78 2.96
C PRO A 6 -23.76 -32.38 2.39
N GLU A 7 -23.74 -31.39 3.24
CA GLU A 7 -24.01 -30.00 2.86
C GLU A 7 -22.87 -29.49 1.96
N LEU A 8 -23.16 -29.29 0.68
CA LEU A 8 -22.20 -28.86 -0.33
C LEU A 8 -21.79 -27.42 -0.05
N MET A 9 -20.71 -27.24 0.69
CA MET A 9 -20.17 -25.91 1.00
C MET A 9 -19.40 -25.29 -0.16
N ARG A 10 -19.47 -23.96 -0.28
CA ARG A 10 -18.70 -23.19 -1.27
C ARG A 10 -17.40 -22.66 -0.65
N LEU A 11 -16.36 -22.48 -1.47
CA LEU A 11 -15.04 -22.03 -1.03
C LEU A 11 -15.09 -20.76 -0.17
N TYR A 12 -15.96 -19.78 -0.48
CA TYR A 12 -16.09 -18.56 0.30
C TYR A 12 -16.63 -18.78 1.72
N GLN A 13 -17.36 -19.87 1.96
CA GLN A 13 -17.93 -20.22 3.27
C GLN A 13 -16.87 -20.84 4.19
N VAL A 14 -15.91 -21.55 3.61
CA VAL A 14 -14.79 -22.22 4.30
C VAL A 14 -13.45 -21.49 4.13
N TRP A 15 -13.51 -20.21 3.80
CA TRP A 15 -12.32 -19.41 3.51
C TRP A 15 -11.41 -19.24 4.73
N ARG A 16 -10.13 -19.55 4.59
CA ARG A 16 -9.14 -19.48 5.68
C ARG A 16 -8.55 -18.09 5.90
N GLY A 17 -8.73 -17.16 4.97
CA GLY A 17 -8.30 -15.76 5.12
C GLY A 17 -9.31 -14.95 5.92
N SER A 18 -8.94 -13.73 6.30
CA SER A 18 -9.81 -12.80 7.06
C SER A 18 -10.78 -12.02 6.17
N ASN A 19 -10.87 -12.34 4.88
CA ASN A 19 -11.75 -11.65 3.93
C ASN A 19 -13.23 -11.86 4.25
N ARG A 20 -14.03 -10.84 3.94
CA ARG A 20 -15.51 -10.90 4.01
C ARG A 20 -16.08 -10.99 2.61
N PHE A 21 -17.12 -11.80 2.45
CA PHE A 21 -17.75 -12.06 1.17
C PHE A 21 -19.18 -11.57 1.18
N LEU A 22 -19.60 -10.91 0.10
CA LEU A 22 -21.00 -10.52 -0.11
C LEU A 22 -21.54 -11.09 -1.42
N PHE A 23 -22.87 -11.12 -1.55
CA PHE A 23 -23.59 -11.63 -2.73
C PHE A 23 -23.15 -13.05 -3.15
N GLY A 24 -23.01 -13.95 -2.14
CA GLY A 24 -22.63 -15.33 -2.39
C GLY A 24 -21.21 -15.49 -2.97
N GLY A 25 -20.24 -14.71 -2.51
CA GLY A 25 -18.85 -14.78 -2.94
C GLY A 25 -18.53 -14.03 -4.25
N ARG A 26 -19.42 -13.15 -4.72
CA ARG A 26 -19.18 -12.30 -5.90
C ARG A 26 -18.30 -11.10 -5.58
N LEU A 27 -18.48 -10.53 -4.40
CA LEU A 27 -17.67 -9.41 -3.90
C LEU A 27 -16.81 -9.87 -2.73
N ILE A 28 -15.57 -9.41 -2.71
CA ILE A 28 -14.58 -9.75 -1.70
C ILE A 28 -14.08 -8.47 -1.07
N PHE A 29 -14.21 -8.37 0.23
CA PHE A 29 -13.70 -7.27 1.02
C PHE A 29 -12.60 -7.75 1.97
N GLY A 30 -11.77 -6.86 2.45
CA GLY A 30 -10.87 -7.14 3.55
C GLY A 30 -11.61 -7.19 4.91
N PRO A 31 -10.89 -7.47 6.01
CA PRO A 31 -11.49 -7.52 7.34
C PRO A 31 -12.01 -6.16 7.81
N ASP A 32 -11.37 -5.06 7.39
CA ASP A 32 -11.66 -3.70 7.83
C ASP A 32 -12.72 -3.01 6.96
N VAL A 33 -13.70 -3.77 6.45
CA VAL A 33 -14.74 -3.24 5.55
C VAL A 33 -15.55 -2.08 6.17
N SER A 34 -15.60 -1.96 7.50
CA SER A 34 -16.25 -0.84 8.20
C SER A 34 -15.63 0.51 7.88
N SER A 35 -14.31 0.57 7.64
CA SER A 35 -13.64 1.83 7.25
C SER A 35 -14.07 2.36 5.88
N LEU A 36 -14.61 1.50 5.02
CA LEU A 36 -15.22 1.92 3.77
C LEU A 36 -16.38 2.92 3.97
N PHE A 37 -17.20 2.73 5.01
CA PHE A 37 -18.28 3.66 5.34
C PHE A 37 -17.71 5.01 5.79
N VAL A 38 -16.64 5.01 6.58
CA VAL A 38 -15.96 6.24 7.01
C VAL A 38 -15.39 6.97 5.79
N SER A 39 -14.68 6.29 4.92
CA SER A 39 -14.12 6.88 3.69
C SER A 39 -15.21 7.43 2.77
N THR A 40 -16.30 6.68 2.59
CA THR A 40 -17.45 7.15 1.79
C THR A 40 -18.07 8.40 2.40
N PHE A 41 -18.22 8.47 3.73
CA PHE A 41 -18.75 9.66 4.42
C PHE A 41 -17.83 10.87 4.29
N LEU A 42 -16.52 10.68 4.42
CA LEU A 42 -15.53 11.75 4.25
C LEU A 42 -15.52 12.33 2.83
N ILE A 43 -15.86 11.52 1.82
CA ILE A 43 -15.98 11.99 0.42
C ILE A 43 -17.35 12.60 0.18
N ALA A 44 -18.40 11.85 0.46
CA ALA A 44 -19.79 12.24 0.12
C ALA A 44 -20.29 13.44 0.95
N GLY A 45 -19.92 13.52 2.22
CA GLY A 45 -20.39 14.60 3.12
C GLY A 45 -20.04 15.99 2.60
N PRO A 46 -18.75 16.33 2.40
CA PRO A 46 -18.35 17.61 1.85
C PRO A 46 -18.85 17.85 0.42
N ALA A 47 -18.88 16.80 -0.42
CA ALA A 47 -19.38 16.91 -1.77
C ALA A 47 -20.89 17.24 -1.81
N ILE A 48 -21.70 16.60 -0.99
CA ILE A 48 -23.13 16.90 -0.83
C ILE A 48 -23.33 18.32 -0.29
N ALA A 49 -22.57 18.71 0.72
CA ALA A 49 -22.62 20.07 1.27
C ALA A 49 -22.31 21.11 0.20
N PHE A 50 -21.28 20.86 -0.63
CA PHE A 50 -20.94 21.70 -1.77
C PHE A 50 -22.07 21.75 -2.80
N CYS A 51 -22.64 20.62 -3.19
CA CYS A 51 -23.75 20.56 -4.15
C CYS A 51 -24.99 21.31 -3.64
N ILE A 52 -25.34 21.16 -2.37
CA ILE A 52 -26.45 21.91 -1.73
C ILE A 52 -26.18 23.40 -1.83
N LYS A 53 -24.96 23.84 -1.54
CA LYS A 53 -24.58 25.25 -1.66
C LYS A 53 -24.75 25.78 -3.09
N ILE A 54 -24.27 25.04 -4.11
CA ILE A 54 -24.44 25.43 -5.52
C ILE A 54 -25.94 25.52 -5.88
N LEU A 55 -26.75 24.60 -5.41
CA LEU A 55 -28.21 24.66 -5.58
C LEU A 55 -28.84 25.91 -4.94
N PHE A 56 -28.37 26.33 -3.75
CA PHE A 56 -28.79 27.59 -3.16
C PHE A 56 -28.38 28.81 -4.00
N ASN A 57 -27.16 28.80 -4.56
CA ASN A 57 -26.72 29.86 -5.46
C ASN A 57 -27.60 29.92 -6.72
N ILE A 58 -27.91 28.78 -7.34
CA ILE A 58 -28.83 28.71 -8.49
C ILE A 58 -30.21 29.30 -8.14
N ARG A 59 -30.82 28.88 -7.03
CA ARG A 59 -32.10 29.37 -6.57
C ARG A 59 -32.08 30.88 -6.30
N HIS A 60 -31.01 31.39 -5.71
CA HIS A 60 -30.84 32.82 -5.45
C HIS A 60 -30.78 33.62 -6.75
N GLN A 61 -29.98 33.18 -7.75
CA GLN A 61 -29.88 33.84 -9.06
C GLN A 61 -31.26 33.90 -9.78
N LEU A 62 -31.98 32.78 -9.72
CA LEU A 62 -33.35 32.73 -10.34
C LEU A 62 -34.31 33.66 -9.67
N ARG A 63 -34.27 33.85 -8.31
CA ARG A 63 -35.13 34.81 -7.59
C ARG A 63 -34.81 36.27 -7.95
N GLU A 64 -33.53 36.55 -8.23
CA GLU A 64 -33.05 37.88 -8.64
C GLU A 64 -33.24 38.13 -10.14
N ASN A 65 -33.94 37.26 -10.87
CA ASN A 65 -34.08 37.30 -12.33
C ASN A 65 -32.73 37.38 -13.08
N LYS A 66 -31.67 36.83 -12.48
CA LYS A 66 -30.34 36.73 -13.07
C LYS A 66 -30.10 35.34 -13.70
N SER A 67 -29.14 35.27 -14.63
CA SER A 67 -28.80 33.99 -15.25
C SER A 67 -28.13 33.04 -14.26
N ALA A 68 -28.71 31.86 -14.08
CA ALA A 68 -28.12 30.77 -13.30
C ALA A 68 -27.26 29.82 -14.18
N ALA A 69 -27.16 30.08 -15.49
CA ALA A 69 -26.49 29.21 -16.45
C ALA A 69 -25.05 28.79 -16.06
N PRO A 70 -24.19 29.66 -15.50
CA PRO A 70 -22.81 29.28 -15.10
C PRO A 70 -22.74 28.25 -13.96
N TRP A 71 -23.78 28.14 -13.13
CA TRP A 71 -23.77 27.26 -11.96
C TRP A 71 -24.13 25.82 -12.26
N TYR A 72 -24.87 25.54 -13.36
CA TYR A 72 -25.24 24.18 -13.75
C TYR A 72 -24.01 23.31 -14.12
N PRO A 73 -23.06 23.77 -14.96
CA PRO A 73 -21.84 23.01 -15.21
C PRO A 73 -21.05 22.70 -13.94
N ILE A 74 -20.98 23.67 -13.02
CA ILE A 74 -20.28 23.50 -11.73
C ILE A 74 -20.91 22.36 -10.94
N LEU A 75 -22.23 22.33 -10.84
CA LEU A 75 -22.95 21.26 -10.16
C LEU A 75 -22.75 19.90 -10.82
N ILE A 76 -22.86 19.85 -12.17
CA ILE A 76 -22.70 18.60 -12.94
C ILE A 76 -21.30 18.02 -12.74
N VAL A 77 -20.27 18.84 -12.87
CA VAL A 77 -18.86 18.37 -12.68
C VAL A 77 -18.64 17.84 -11.27
N ALA A 78 -19.16 18.54 -10.24
CA ALA A 78 -19.06 18.06 -8.87
C ALA A 78 -19.73 16.70 -8.66
N LEU A 79 -20.94 16.53 -9.19
CA LEU A 79 -21.68 15.26 -9.11
C LEU A 79 -20.93 14.13 -9.86
N VAL A 80 -20.44 14.39 -11.06
CA VAL A 80 -19.70 13.39 -11.85
C VAL A 80 -18.43 12.97 -11.12
N LEU A 81 -17.64 13.92 -10.62
CA LEU A 81 -16.41 13.61 -9.87
C LEU A 81 -16.71 12.81 -8.61
N THR A 82 -17.74 13.18 -7.86
CA THR A 82 -18.15 12.46 -6.63
C THR A 82 -18.59 11.02 -6.95
N VAL A 83 -19.39 10.82 -7.99
CA VAL A 83 -19.84 9.48 -8.41
C VAL A 83 -18.65 8.63 -8.87
N LEU A 84 -17.74 9.19 -9.66
CA LEU A 84 -16.53 8.48 -10.11
C LEU A 84 -15.64 8.11 -8.95
N ASP A 85 -15.47 9.00 -7.97
CA ASP A 85 -14.63 8.75 -6.81
C ASP A 85 -15.15 7.59 -5.95
N ILE A 86 -16.45 7.63 -5.60
CA ILE A 86 -17.10 6.53 -4.88
C ILE A 86 -17.08 5.23 -5.70
N PHE A 87 -17.27 5.30 -7.01
CA PHE A 87 -17.21 4.14 -7.89
C PHE A 87 -15.83 3.48 -7.86
N PHE A 88 -14.74 4.24 -7.97
CA PHE A 88 -13.38 3.70 -7.90
C PHE A 88 -13.02 3.20 -6.50
N LEU A 89 -13.50 3.86 -5.44
CA LEU A 89 -13.37 3.35 -4.08
C LEU A 89 -14.03 1.97 -3.92
N LEU A 90 -15.26 1.82 -4.39
CA LEU A 90 -16.00 0.55 -4.32
C LEU A 90 -15.34 -0.54 -5.19
N LEU A 91 -14.89 -0.20 -6.40
CA LEU A 91 -14.15 -1.15 -7.24
C LEU A 91 -12.84 -1.61 -6.61
N THR A 92 -12.16 -0.73 -5.88
CA THR A 92 -10.93 -1.07 -5.17
C THR A 92 -11.21 -1.99 -4.00
N ALA A 93 -12.23 -1.68 -3.20
CA ALA A 93 -12.55 -2.37 -1.96
C ALA A 93 -13.23 -3.73 -2.16
N SER A 94 -13.99 -3.92 -3.25
CA SER A 94 -14.85 -5.10 -3.45
C SER A 94 -14.27 -6.18 -4.36
N ARG A 95 -13.02 -6.01 -4.81
CA ARG A 95 -12.35 -6.96 -5.73
C ARG A 95 -11.28 -7.77 -5.01
N ASP A 96 -11.06 -9.00 -5.51
CA ASP A 96 -9.89 -9.79 -5.19
C ASP A 96 -8.60 -9.00 -5.55
N PRO A 97 -7.73 -8.67 -4.58
CA PRO A 97 -6.49 -7.93 -4.84
C PRO A 97 -5.44 -8.75 -5.61
N GLY A 98 -5.64 -10.04 -5.78
CA GLY A 98 -4.72 -11.02 -6.36
C GLY A 98 -4.25 -12.04 -5.33
N ILE A 99 -5.19 -12.62 -4.59
CA ILE A 99 -4.89 -13.61 -3.54
C ILE A 99 -4.32 -14.87 -4.19
N ILE A 100 -3.19 -15.35 -3.65
CA ILE A 100 -2.48 -16.55 -4.11
C ILE A 100 -3.07 -17.78 -3.43
N ARG A 101 -3.19 -18.89 -4.16
CA ARG A 101 -3.65 -20.17 -3.57
C ARG A 101 -2.67 -20.63 -2.51
N ARG A 102 -3.20 -21.08 -1.38
CA ARG A 102 -2.42 -21.76 -0.35
C ARG A 102 -2.19 -23.21 -0.77
N ASN A 103 -1.03 -23.74 -0.47
CA ASN A 103 -0.80 -25.16 -0.58
C ASN A 103 -1.35 -25.89 0.67
N THR A 104 -1.77 -27.14 0.49
CA THR A 104 -2.17 -28.02 1.59
C THR A 104 -0.97 -28.67 2.25
N LYS A 105 0.11 -28.86 1.50
CA LYS A 105 1.40 -29.39 1.96
C LYS A 105 2.52 -28.48 1.49
N PRO A 106 3.65 -28.42 2.22
CA PRO A 106 4.85 -27.75 1.71
C PRO A 106 5.24 -28.37 0.34
N PRO A 107 5.81 -27.58 -0.58
CA PRO A 107 6.33 -28.14 -1.84
C PRO A 107 7.41 -29.16 -1.55
N ASP A 108 7.39 -30.30 -2.27
CA ASP A 108 8.45 -31.28 -2.24
C ASP A 108 9.73 -30.58 -2.72
N SER A 109 10.74 -30.56 -1.89
CA SER A 109 12.00 -29.90 -2.22
C SER A 109 12.99 -30.97 -2.68
N ASP A 110 13.33 -30.93 -3.96
CA ASP A 110 14.55 -31.59 -4.48
C ASP A 110 15.84 -30.98 -3.86
N GLU A 111 15.70 -29.91 -3.09
CA GLU A 111 16.74 -29.13 -2.41
C GLU A 111 16.63 -29.18 -0.88
N ALA A 112 16.08 -30.26 -0.30
CA ALA A 112 16.12 -30.44 1.16
C ALA A 112 17.58 -30.63 1.60
N ILE A 113 18.16 -29.57 2.14
CA ILE A 113 19.48 -29.65 2.78
C ILE A 113 19.30 -30.49 4.03
N GLU A 114 19.80 -31.72 4.04
CA GLU A 114 20.06 -32.49 5.26
C GLU A 114 21.05 -31.71 6.12
N ILE A 115 20.53 -30.94 7.06
CA ILE A 115 21.37 -30.30 8.09
C ILE A 115 21.64 -31.38 9.13
N ASN A 116 22.60 -32.24 8.85
CA ASN A 116 23.23 -33.10 9.84
C ASN A 116 24.10 -32.23 10.75
N THR A 117 23.51 -31.59 11.73
CA THR A 117 24.23 -31.04 12.87
C THR A 117 24.39 -32.15 13.90
N PRO A 118 25.62 -32.61 14.20
CA PRO A 118 25.88 -33.74 15.13
C PRO A 118 25.38 -33.56 16.57
N SER A 119 24.98 -32.35 16.91
CA SER A 119 24.57 -32.02 18.32
C SER A 119 23.09 -32.25 18.62
N MET A 120 22.26 -32.68 17.67
CA MET A 120 20.81 -32.90 17.89
C MET A 120 20.34 -34.34 17.86
N GLU A 121 21.25 -35.31 17.71
CA GLU A 121 20.93 -36.73 17.56
C GLU A 121 20.43 -37.37 18.88
N TRP A 122 20.66 -36.73 20.02
CA TRP A 122 20.37 -37.29 21.36
C TRP A 122 18.98 -36.92 21.94
N VAL A 123 18.23 -36.01 21.33
CA VAL A 123 17.00 -35.47 21.96
C VAL A 123 15.71 -35.91 21.29
N SER A 124 15.72 -36.47 20.09
CA SER A 124 14.48 -36.81 19.43
C SER A 124 14.63 -38.01 18.49
N GLY A 125 14.20 -39.18 18.93
CA GLY A 125 13.98 -40.38 18.11
C GLY A 125 12.77 -40.21 17.12
N ARG A 126 12.65 -39.08 16.46
CA ARG A 126 11.61 -38.78 15.46
C ARG A 126 12.24 -38.11 14.26
N THR A 127 12.08 -38.77 13.12
CA THR A 127 12.19 -38.31 11.74
C THR A 127 12.83 -36.92 11.56
N ALA A 128 13.97 -36.88 10.85
CA ALA A 128 14.64 -35.66 10.42
C ALA A 128 13.60 -34.70 9.82
N HIS A 129 13.29 -33.61 10.51
CA HIS A 129 12.44 -32.57 9.97
C HIS A 129 13.23 -31.86 8.87
N LEU A 130 12.97 -32.22 7.64
CA LEU A 130 13.45 -31.48 6.45
C LEU A 130 12.99 -30.03 6.57
N LYS A 131 13.88 -29.14 7.00
CA LYS A 131 13.59 -27.71 7.01
C LYS A 131 13.81 -27.18 5.60
N LEU A 132 12.71 -26.82 4.94
CA LEU A 132 12.76 -26.10 3.66
C LEU A 132 13.60 -24.82 3.81
N PRO A 133 14.45 -24.48 2.83
CA PRO A 133 15.20 -23.23 2.86
C PRO A 133 14.19 -22.04 2.90
N ARG A 134 14.47 -21.07 3.78
CA ARG A 134 13.57 -19.88 3.94
C ARG A 134 13.53 -19.00 2.70
N THR A 135 14.52 -19.10 1.82
CA THR A 135 14.61 -18.31 0.60
C THR A 135 15.02 -19.19 -0.57
N LYS A 136 14.48 -18.88 -1.74
CA LYS A 136 14.84 -19.50 -3.04
C LYS A 136 15.17 -18.42 -4.05
N ASP A 137 16.16 -18.67 -4.91
CA ASP A 137 16.53 -17.77 -5.99
C ASP A 137 15.68 -18.08 -7.24
N VAL A 138 15.11 -17.04 -7.86
CA VAL A 138 14.28 -17.12 -9.06
C VAL A 138 14.78 -16.11 -10.07
N LEU A 139 14.93 -16.53 -11.33
CA LEU A 139 15.34 -15.65 -12.42
C LEU A 139 14.13 -14.85 -12.95
N VAL A 140 14.25 -13.51 -12.95
CA VAL A 140 13.23 -12.58 -13.45
C VAL A 140 13.88 -11.58 -14.38
N ASN A 141 13.50 -11.58 -15.65
CA ASN A 141 14.04 -10.66 -16.66
C ASN A 141 15.59 -10.60 -16.68
N GLY A 142 16.26 -11.75 -16.49
CA GLY A 142 17.72 -11.83 -16.44
C GLY A 142 18.37 -11.52 -15.09
N HIS A 143 17.60 -11.10 -14.09
CA HIS A 143 18.09 -10.78 -12.73
C HIS A 143 17.67 -11.85 -11.73
N THR A 144 18.57 -12.25 -10.84
CA THR A 144 18.25 -13.18 -9.75
C THR A 144 17.55 -12.47 -8.61
N VAL A 145 16.32 -12.90 -8.30
CA VAL A 145 15.48 -12.35 -7.24
C VAL A 145 15.27 -13.40 -6.15
N LYS A 146 15.58 -13.07 -4.90
CA LYS A 146 15.31 -13.94 -3.75
C LYS A 146 13.84 -13.87 -3.36
N VAL A 147 13.16 -15.00 -3.39
CA VAL A 147 11.79 -15.17 -2.91
C VAL A 147 11.79 -15.88 -1.56
N LYS A 148 10.90 -15.48 -0.65
CA LYS A 148 10.80 -16.03 0.70
C LYS A 148 9.70 -17.08 0.78
N PHE A 149 9.91 -18.12 1.59
CA PHE A 149 8.86 -19.07 1.95
C PHE A 149 7.82 -18.42 2.87
N CYS A 150 6.57 -18.82 2.75
CA CYS A 150 5.48 -18.40 3.62
C CYS A 150 4.96 -19.61 4.40
N ASP A 151 5.21 -19.66 5.70
CA ASP A 151 4.80 -20.77 6.57
C ASP A 151 3.26 -20.89 6.68
N THR A 152 2.55 -19.75 6.64
CA THR A 152 1.08 -19.72 6.73
C THR A 152 0.40 -20.25 5.46
N CYS A 153 0.96 -19.92 4.29
CA CYS A 153 0.38 -20.31 3.00
C CYS A 153 1.08 -21.52 2.37
N LEU A 154 2.15 -22.03 3.00
CA LEU A 154 2.94 -23.20 2.60
C LEU A 154 3.45 -23.11 1.15
N LEU A 155 3.94 -21.93 0.75
CA LEU A 155 4.45 -21.68 -0.59
C LEU A 155 5.64 -20.71 -0.60
N TYR A 156 6.50 -20.83 -1.61
CA TYR A 156 7.43 -19.75 -1.92
C TYR A 156 6.65 -18.61 -2.56
N ARG A 157 6.72 -17.41 -1.96
CA ARG A 157 6.02 -16.22 -2.46
C ARG A 157 6.56 -15.88 -3.85
N PRO A 158 5.73 -15.87 -4.92
CA PRO A 158 6.20 -15.41 -6.22
C PRO A 158 6.87 -14.03 -6.15
N PRO A 159 7.70 -13.66 -7.12
CA PRO A 159 8.30 -12.32 -7.18
C PRO A 159 7.23 -11.24 -7.00
N ARG A 160 7.54 -10.21 -6.20
CA ARG A 160 6.65 -9.10 -5.82
C ARG A 160 5.43 -9.50 -4.97
N ALA A 161 5.28 -10.76 -4.56
CA ALA A 161 4.23 -11.17 -3.65
C ALA A 161 4.67 -11.05 -2.18
N SER A 162 3.71 -10.72 -1.30
CA SER A 162 3.92 -10.72 0.15
C SER A 162 2.69 -11.26 0.87
N HIS A 163 2.90 -11.77 2.09
CA HIS A 163 1.83 -12.17 2.99
C HIS A 163 1.36 -10.95 3.80
N CYS A 164 0.07 -10.72 3.81
CA CYS A 164 -0.57 -9.74 4.69
C CYS A 164 -1.11 -10.45 5.91
N SER A 165 -0.63 -10.11 7.11
CA SER A 165 -1.11 -10.68 8.38
C SER A 165 -2.55 -10.27 8.69
N ILE A 166 -2.95 -9.05 8.33
CA ILE A 166 -4.31 -8.53 8.55
C ILE A 166 -5.34 -9.33 7.74
N CYS A 167 -5.11 -9.47 6.41
CA CYS A 167 -5.99 -10.27 5.53
C CYS A 167 -5.71 -11.77 5.64
N ASN A 168 -4.59 -12.15 6.28
CA ASN A 168 -4.12 -13.52 6.38
C ASN A 168 -4.02 -14.22 5.02
N ASN A 169 -3.44 -13.58 4.00
CA ASN A 169 -3.25 -14.13 2.66
C ASN A 169 -1.98 -13.61 2.00
N CYS A 170 -1.36 -14.42 1.13
CA CYS A 170 -0.37 -13.94 0.19
C CYS A 170 -1.05 -13.27 -1.01
N VAL A 171 -0.58 -12.11 -1.42
CA VAL A 171 -1.14 -11.29 -2.50
C VAL A 171 -0.08 -11.02 -3.55
N GLN A 172 -0.43 -11.17 -4.84
CA GLN A 172 0.42 -10.89 -5.99
C GLN A 172 0.67 -9.39 -6.15
N ARG A 173 1.92 -9.02 -6.47
CA ARG A 173 2.33 -7.62 -6.58
C ARG A 173 1.78 -6.80 -5.43
N PHE A 174 2.03 -7.29 -4.22
CA PHE A 174 1.54 -6.67 -2.99
C PHE A 174 2.10 -5.26 -2.86
N ASP A 175 1.21 -4.30 -2.74
CA ASP A 175 1.56 -2.90 -2.53
C ASP A 175 1.53 -2.55 -1.05
N HIS A 176 0.36 -2.60 -0.44
CA HIS A 176 0.14 -2.43 1.00
C HIS A 176 -1.25 -2.96 1.40
N HIS A 177 -1.51 -3.06 2.70
CA HIS A 177 -2.87 -3.14 3.23
C HIS A 177 -3.36 -1.72 3.50
N CYS A 178 -4.49 -1.34 2.92
CA CYS A 178 -5.04 0.00 3.04
C CYS A 178 -6.22 0.05 4.02
N PRO A 179 -6.06 0.64 5.22
CA PRO A 179 -7.17 0.74 6.17
C PRO A 179 -8.37 1.54 5.65
N TRP A 180 -8.12 2.59 4.85
CA TRP A 180 -9.17 3.45 4.27
C TRP A 180 -10.06 2.74 3.26
N VAL A 181 -9.48 1.79 2.51
CA VAL A 181 -10.21 0.93 1.56
C VAL A 181 -10.73 -0.33 2.26
N GLY A 182 -10.14 -0.67 3.42
CA GLY A 182 -10.45 -1.85 4.21
C GLY A 182 -9.94 -3.16 3.60
N GLN A 183 -8.95 -3.10 2.68
CA GLN A 183 -8.45 -4.26 1.95
C GLN A 183 -6.99 -4.11 1.50
N CYS A 184 -6.34 -5.22 1.16
CA CYS A 184 -5.04 -5.20 0.47
C CYS A 184 -5.14 -4.57 -0.91
N ILE A 185 -4.08 -3.83 -1.28
CA ILE A 185 -3.85 -3.33 -2.62
C ILE A 185 -2.79 -4.21 -3.29
N GLY A 186 -3.14 -4.77 -4.44
CA GLY A 186 -2.30 -5.69 -5.21
C GLY A 186 -2.59 -5.62 -6.71
N VAL A 187 -2.08 -6.58 -7.48
CA VAL A 187 -2.08 -6.54 -8.95
C VAL A 187 -3.46 -6.33 -9.58
N ARG A 188 -4.54 -6.78 -8.94
CA ARG A 188 -5.88 -6.78 -9.55
C ARG A 188 -6.73 -5.55 -9.24
N ASN A 189 -6.42 -4.81 -8.15
CA ASN A 189 -7.15 -3.61 -7.75
C ASN A 189 -6.30 -2.34 -7.72
N TYR A 190 -4.96 -2.41 -7.90
CA TYR A 190 -4.06 -1.26 -7.86
C TYR A 190 -4.44 -0.13 -8.82
N ARG A 191 -4.86 -0.44 -10.06
CA ARG A 191 -5.28 0.60 -11.03
C ARG A 191 -6.51 1.38 -10.53
N PHE A 192 -7.47 0.70 -9.91
CA PHE A 192 -8.67 1.35 -9.37
C PHE A 192 -8.35 2.17 -8.13
N PHE A 193 -7.42 1.69 -7.31
CA PHE A 193 -6.86 2.44 -6.20
C PHE A 193 -6.21 3.76 -6.68
N TYR A 194 -5.36 3.69 -7.71
CA TYR A 194 -4.74 4.89 -8.27
C TYR A 194 -5.77 5.87 -8.88
N MET A 195 -6.78 5.36 -9.59
CA MET A 195 -7.88 6.17 -10.09
C MET A 195 -8.68 6.81 -8.94
N PHE A 196 -8.93 6.07 -7.88
CA PHE A 196 -9.60 6.57 -6.67
C PHE A 196 -8.84 7.74 -6.04
N ILE A 197 -7.58 7.60 -5.68
CA ILE A 197 -6.83 8.69 -5.06
C ILE A 197 -6.65 9.89 -6.01
N SER A 198 -6.58 9.66 -7.32
CA SER A 198 -6.50 10.73 -8.33
C SER A 198 -7.82 11.49 -8.46
N THR A 199 -8.96 10.81 -8.50
CA THR A 199 -10.29 11.45 -8.54
C THR A 199 -10.59 12.20 -7.24
N SER A 200 -10.22 11.64 -6.08
CA SER A 200 -10.32 12.34 -4.79
C SER A 200 -9.51 13.64 -4.77
N THR A 201 -8.27 13.59 -5.29
CA THR A 201 -7.41 14.78 -5.41
C THR A 201 -8.04 15.85 -6.30
N ILE A 202 -8.55 15.45 -7.47
CA ILE A 202 -9.22 16.37 -8.40
C ILE A 202 -10.50 16.94 -7.79
N LEU A 203 -11.30 16.14 -7.09
CA LEU A 203 -12.51 16.58 -6.39
C LEU A 203 -12.18 17.59 -5.31
N CYS A 204 -11.16 17.34 -4.47
CA CYS A 204 -10.71 18.30 -3.45
C CYS A 204 -10.28 19.63 -4.06
N MET A 205 -9.45 19.57 -5.13
CA MET A 205 -9.02 20.77 -5.85
C MET A 205 -10.21 21.54 -6.42
N TYR A 206 -11.15 20.84 -7.06
CA TYR A 206 -12.32 21.43 -7.66
C TYR A 206 -13.20 22.15 -6.64
N VAL A 207 -13.54 21.48 -5.54
CA VAL A 207 -14.35 22.07 -4.47
C VAL A 207 -13.62 23.27 -3.83
N PHE A 208 -12.32 23.14 -3.59
CA PHE A 208 -11.48 24.21 -3.05
C PHE A 208 -11.51 25.47 -3.93
N VAL A 209 -11.19 25.31 -5.21
CA VAL A 209 -11.10 26.44 -6.17
C VAL A 209 -12.46 27.13 -6.33
N VAL A 210 -13.54 26.37 -6.50
CA VAL A 210 -14.88 26.96 -6.67
C VAL A 210 -15.35 27.65 -5.38
N SER A 211 -15.08 27.06 -4.19
CA SER A 211 -15.44 27.69 -2.92
C SER A 211 -14.65 28.97 -2.70
N LEU A 212 -13.36 28.98 -3.03
CA LEU A 212 -12.53 30.19 -2.96
C LEU A 212 -13.00 31.27 -3.95
N TYR A 213 -13.31 30.86 -5.19
CA TYR A 213 -13.89 31.76 -6.19
C TYR A 213 -15.16 32.43 -5.69
N ASN A 214 -16.04 31.66 -5.05
CA ASN A 214 -17.29 32.19 -4.48
C ASN A 214 -17.06 33.27 -3.41
N ILE A 215 -16.03 33.12 -2.58
CA ILE A 215 -15.69 34.12 -1.55
C ILE A 215 -15.08 35.37 -2.18
N VAL A 216 -14.10 35.20 -3.08
CA VAL A 216 -13.36 36.32 -3.66
C VAL A 216 -14.22 37.21 -4.55
N HIS A 217 -15.19 36.61 -5.29
CA HIS A 217 -16.08 37.36 -6.20
C HIS A 217 -17.36 37.86 -5.56
N ARG A 218 -17.52 37.69 -4.25
CA ARG A 218 -18.65 38.27 -3.52
C ARG A 218 -18.42 39.76 -3.33
N THR A 219 -19.48 40.57 -3.49
CA THR A 219 -19.41 42.02 -3.31
C THR A 219 -19.06 42.36 -1.85
N GLY A 220 -18.07 43.23 -1.67
CA GLY A 220 -17.59 43.69 -0.35
C GLY A 220 -16.16 43.27 -0.04
N THR A 221 -15.77 43.42 1.21
CA THR A 221 -14.44 42.94 1.66
C THR A 221 -14.44 41.42 1.84
N VAL A 222 -13.30 40.78 1.58
CA VAL A 222 -13.13 39.31 1.76
C VAL A 222 -13.55 38.89 3.16
N TRP A 223 -13.23 39.64 4.18
CA TRP A 223 -13.62 39.41 5.57
C TRP A 223 -15.15 39.34 5.77
N LYS A 224 -15.87 40.28 5.13
CA LYS A 224 -17.34 40.28 5.16
C LYS A 224 -17.91 39.10 4.34
N ALA A 225 -17.28 38.71 3.26
CA ALA A 225 -17.69 37.55 2.46
C ALA A 225 -17.54 36.25 3.26
N MET A 226 -16.42 36.06 3.97
CA MET A 226 -16.18 34.91 4.85
C MET A 226 -17.21 34.88 6.01
N SER A 227 -17.43 35.99 6.69
CA SER A 227 -18.42 36.05 7.80
C SER A 227 -19.87 35.79 7.37
N CYS A 228 -20.16 35.79 6.07
CA CYS A 228 -21.49 35.48 5.52
C CYS A 228 -21.60 34.10 4.88
N ASP A 229 -20.48 33.39 4.73
CA ASP A 229 -20.43 32.12 3.95
C ASP A 229 -19.59 31.05 4.64
N TYR A 230 -19.94 30.75 5.89
CA TYR A 230 -19.26 29.74 6.71
C TYR A 230 -19.11 28.37 6.03
N LEU A 231 -20.08 27.99 5.17
CA LEU A 231 -20.00 26.70 4.49
C LEU A 231 -18.84 26.65 3.49
N SER A 232 -18.60 27.75 2.74
CA SER A 232 -17.42 27.82 1.88
C SER A 232 -16.12 27.81 2.68
N ASP A 233 -16.08 28.50 3.80
CA ASP A 233 -14.86 28.52 4.64
C ASP A 233 -14.53 27.12 5.17
N VAL A 234 -15.53 26.40 5.68
CA VAL A 234 -15.36 25.00 6.13
C VAL A 234 -14.89 24.10 4.98
N LEU A 235 -15.50 24.24 3.78
CA LEU A 235 -15.11 23.44 2.62
C LEU A 235 -13.68 23.76 2.16
N ILE A 236 -13.27 25.03 2.20
CA ILE A 236 -11.89 25.44 1.84
C ILE A 236 -10.89 24.80 2.81
N ILE A 237 -11.12 24.90 4.12
CA ILE A 237 -10.22 24.33 5.13
C ILE A 237 -10.17 22.80 4.99
N TYR A 238 -11.33 22.16 4.87
CA TYR A 238 -11.42 20.71 4.71
C TYR A 238 -10.67 20.24 3.46
N CYS A 239 -10.96 20.85 2.31
CA CYS A 239 -10.33 20.47 1.05
C CYS A 239 -8.82 20.77 1.02
N PHE A 240 -8.40 21.86 1.66
CA PHE A 240 -6.99 22.19 1.81
C PHE A 240 -6.22 21.08 2.56
N ILE A 241 -6.73 20.68 3.73
CA ILE A 241 -6.10 19.61 4.53
C ILE A 241 -6.14 18.28 3.78
N SER A 242 -7.31 17.93 3.24
CA SER A 242 -7.49 16.68 2.48
C SER A 242 -6.60 16.62 1.24
N PHE A 243 -6.40 17.73 0.54
CA PHE A 243 -5.55 17.83 -0.64
C PHE A 243 -4.08 17.48 -0.32
N TRP A 244 -3.53 17.99 0.77
CA TRP A 244 -2.17 17.64 1.16
C TRP A 244 -2.01 16.16 1.44
N PHE A 245 -3.00 15.54 2.08
CA PHE A 245 -2.99 14.12 2.37
C PHE A 245 -3.15 13.27 1.10
N VAL A 246 -4.26 13.45 0.36
CA VAL A 246 -4.60 12.60 -0.79
C VAL A 246 -3.76 12.96 -2.02
N GLY A 247 -3.47 14.24 -2.22
CA GLY A 247 -2.60 14.72 -3.30
C GLY A 247 -1.15 14.25 -3.13
N GLY A 248 -0.62 14.33 -1.90
CA GLY A 248 0.70 13.77 -1.58
C GLY A 248 0.77 12.27 -1.88
N LEU A 249 -0.28 11.52 -1.50
CA LEU A 249 -0.40 10.09 -1.82
C LEU A 249 -0.48 9.86 -3.34
N THR A 250 -1.21 10.69 -4.08
CA THR A 250 -1.32 10.59 -5.54
C THR A 250 0.02 10.82 -6.22
N VAL A 251 0.77 11.85 -5.80
CA VAL A 251 2.12 12.13 -6.32
C VAL A 251 3.09 10.99 -5.99
N PHE A 252 3.03 10.46 -4.77
CA PHE A 252 3.84 9.32 -4.38
C PHE A 252 3.56 8.09 -5.24
N HIS A 253 2.28 7.74 -5.46
CA HIS A 253 1.94 6.62 -6.34
C HIS A 253 2.23 6.90 -7.82
N PHE A 254 2.17 8.16 -8.26
CA PHE A 254 2.66 8.56 -9.60
C PHE A 254 4.15 8.21 -9.75
N TYR A 255 4.97 8.55 -8.75
CA TYR A 255 6.39 8.19 -8.72
C TYR A 255 6.57 6.66 -8.73
N LEU A 256 5.84 5.91 -7.91
CA LEU A 256 5.92 4.44 -7.87
C LEU A 256 5.57 3.79 -9.22
N ILE A 257 4.55 4.30 -9.91
CA ILE A 257 4.19 3.83 -11.26
C ILE A 257 5.30 4.18 -12.25
N SER A 258 5.83 5.41 -12.21
CA SER A 258 6.88 5.85 -13.13
C SER A 258 8.13 4.99 -13.06
N THR A 259 8.47 4.48 -11.88
CA THR A 259 9.62 3.61 -11.61
C THR A 259 9.27 2.12 -11.58
N ASN A 260 7.99 1.75 -11.78
CA ASN A 260 7.45 0.39 -11.64
C ASN A 260 7.86 -0.29 -10.32
N GLN A 261 7.66 0.42 -9.22
CA GLN A 261 7.85 -0.10 -7.87
C GLN A 261 6.50 -0.26 -7.16
N THR A 262 6.45 -1.07 -6.12
CA THR A 262 5.37 -1.09 -5.14
C THR A 262 5.78 -0.30 -3.90
N THR A 263 4.81 0.16 -3.12
CA THR A 263 5.05 0.79 -1.81
C THR A 263 5.93 -0.11 -0.93
N TYR A 264 5.63 -1.40 -0.91
CA TYR A 264 6.37 -2.41 -0.15
C TYR A 264 7.84 -2.54 -0.60
N GLU A 265 8.11 -2.44 -1.90
CA GLU A 265 9.47 -2.49 -2.46
C GLU A 265 10.23 -1.20 -2.18
N ASN A 266 9.57 -0.05 -2.32
CA ASN A 266 10.16 1.27 -2.10
C ASN A 266 10.57 1.46 -0.63
N PHE A 267 9.69 1.22 0.33
CA PHE A 267 10.01 1.34 1.76
C PHE A 267 11.03 0.33 2.28
N ARG A 268 11.37 -0.68 1.50
CA ARG A 268 12.46 -1.62 1.81
C ARG A 268 13.73 -1.33 1.03
N TYR A 269 13.83 -0.19 0.39
CA TYR A 269 15.02 0.27 -0.35
C TYR A 269 15.54 -0.80 -1.32
N ARG A 270 14.61 -1.58 -1.93
CA ARG A 270 14.96 -2.78 -2.69
C ARG A 270 15.78 -2.47 -3.93
N TYR A 271 15.57 -1.31 -4.52
CA TYR A 271 16.18 -0.89 -5.78
C TYR A 271 17.05 0.36 -5.66
N ASP A 272 17.46 0.76 -4.46
CA ASP A 272 18.36 1.92 -4.27
C ASP A 272 19.78 1.64 -4.78
N VAL A 273 20.23 0.38 -4.62
CA VAL A 273 21.56 -0.08 -5.05
C VAL A 273 21.49 -1.06 -6.21
N LYS A 274 20.30 -1.63 -6.49
CA LYS A 274 20.10 -2.65 -7.52
C LYS A 274 19.20 -2.15 -8.61
N GLU A 275 19.48 -2.54 -9.85
CA GLU A 275 18.59 -2.27 -10.96
C GLU A 275 17.22 -2.93 -10.74
N ASN A 276 16.16 -2.20 -11.09
CA ASN A 276 14.79 -2.69 -11.00
C ASN A 276 14.44 -3.51 -12.26
N PRO A 277 14.33 -4.84 -12.16
CA PRO A 277 14.08 -5.71 -13.31
C PRO A 277 12.70 -5.52 -13.94
N TYR A 278 11.80 -4.78 -13.30
CA TYR A 278 10.44 -4.53 -13.78
C TYR A 278 10.29 -3.18 -14.47
N ASN A 279 11.30 -2.33 -14.42
CA ASN A 279 11.22 -1.00 -15.02
C ASN A 279 11.34 -1.07 -16.54
N LYS A 280 10.31 -0.66 -17.25
CA LYS A 280 10.21 -0.63 -18.73
C LYS A 280 10.26 0.79 -19.30
N GLY A 281 10.61 1.77 -18.45
CA GLY A 281 10.51 3.20 -18.75
C GLY A 281 9.11 3.76 -18.46
N THR A 282 9.06 5.03 -18.08
CA THR A 282 7.88 5.71 -17.50
C THR A 282 6.60 5.47 -18.30
N ILE A 283 6.60 5.72 -19.61
CA ILE A 283 5.40 5.59 -20.44
C ILE A 283 4.88 4.15 -20.45
N ASN A 284 5.78 3.16 -20.60
CA ASN A 284 5.38 1.76 -20.66
C ASN A 284 4.93 1.25 -19.28
N ASN A 285 5.52 1.76 -18.20
CA ASN A 285 5.09 1.46 -16.84
C ASN A 285 3.66 1.95 -16.58
N PHE A 286 3.31 3.17 -17.01
CA PHE A 286 1.93 3.68 -16.94
C PHE A 286 0.98 2.85 -17.81
N LYS A 287 1.37 2.50 -19.04
CA LYS A 287 0.56 1.63 -19.91
C LYS A 287 0.32 0.26 -19.26
N GLU A 288 1.35 -0.32 -18.63
CA GLU A 288 1.21 -1.60 -17.93
C GLU A 288 0.22 -1.50 -16.77
N VAL A 289 0.32 -0.48 -15.93
CA VAL A 289 -0.53 -0.33 -14.75
C VAL A 289 -1.98 -0.01 -15.14
N LEU A 290 -2.19 0.94 -16.05
CA LEU A 290 -3.52 1.48 -16.30
C LEU A 290 -4.29 0.71 -17.39
N PHE A 291 -3.60 0.20 -18.42
CA PHE A 291 -4.25 -0.32 -19.62
C PHE A 291 -4.01 -1.82 -19.87
N SER A 292 -3.08 -2.47 -19.14
CA SER A 292 -2.88 -3.91 -19.32
C SER A 292 -4.11 -4.71 -18.87
N LYS A 293 -4.28 -5.92 -19.41
CA LYS A 293 -5.31 -6.85 -18.98
C LYS A 293 -5.10 -7.25 -17.52
N ILE A 294 -6.15 -7.14 -16.71
CA ILE A 294 -6.10 -7.61 -15.31
C ILE A 294 -5.97 -9.14 -15.32
N PRO A 295 -4.98 -9.71 -14.62
CA PRO A 295 -4.86 -11.16 -14.55
C PRO A 295 -6.12 -11.78 -13.94
N PRO A 296 -6.50 -13.01 -14.35
CA PRO A 296 -7.64 -13.69 -13.75
C PRO A 296 -7.41 -13.95 -12.27
N SER A 297 -8.50 -14.11 -11.50
CA SER A 297 -8.41 -14.55 -10.11
C SER A 297 -7.89 -15.99 -10.07
N MET A 298 -6.97 -16.26 -9.14
CA MET A 298 -6.51 -17.63 -8.88
C MET A 298 -7.57 -18.48 -8.19
N HIS A 299 -8.62 -17.86 -7.65
CA HIS A 299 -9.68 -18.52 -6.92
C HIS A 299 -11.02 -18.38 -7.64
N ASN A 300 -11.77 -19.48 -7.69
CA ASN A 300 -13.21 -19.44 -7.91
C ASN A 300 -13.90 -19.59 -6.54
N PHE A 301 -14.14 -18.47 -5.86
CA PHE A 301 -14.72 -18.46 -4.51
C PHE A 301 -16.10 -19.09 -4.42
N ARG A 302 -16.77 -19.28 -5.55
CA ARG A 302 -18.10 -19.89 -5.64
C ARG A 302 -18.06 -21.39 -5.98
N LYS A 303 -16.84 -21.95 -6.22
CA LYS A 303 -16.67 -23.39 -6.44
C LYS A 303 -17.15 -24.15 -5.19
N ILE A 304 -17.81 -25.26 -5.40
CA ILE A 304 -18.15 -26.23 -4.36
C ILE A 304 -16.84 -26.89 -3.92
N VAL A 305 -16.63 -26.99 -2.63
CA VAL A 305 -15.46 -27.64 -2.02
C VAL A 305 -15.74 -29.13 -1.92
N GLU A 306 -14.79 -29.95 -2.36
CA GLU A 306 -14.85 -31.40 -2.22
C GLU A 306 -14.55 -31.79 -0.77
N GLU A 307 -15.13 -32.89 -0.28
CA GLU A 307 -14.98 -33.37 1.11
C GLU A 307 -13.52 -33.55 1.53
N ASP A 308 -12.66 -33.98 0.63
CA ASP A 308 -11.23 -34.17 0.88
C ASP A 308 -10.51 -32.82 1.19
N GLU A 309 -10.90 -31.73 0.51
CA GLU A 309 -10.41 -30.37 0.80
C GLU A 309 -10.93 -29.87 2.16
N LEU A 310 -12.13 -30.28 2.56
CA LEU A 310 -12.74 -29.93 3.85
C LEU A 310 -12.06 -30.67 5.02
N MET A 311 -11.78 -31.96 4.86
CA MET A 311 -11.08 -32.79 5.85
C MET A 311 -9.64 -32.32 6.07
N ALA A 312 -8.91 -32.01 5.00
CA ALA A 312 -7.58 -31.41 5.09
C ALA A 312 -7.59 -30.03 5.78
N THR A 313 -8.73 -29.34 5.72
CA THR A 313 -8.93 -28.04 6.39
C THR A 313 -9.10 -28.21 7.89
N ASN A 314 -9.90 -29.18 8.33
CA ASN A 314 -10.20 -29.41 9.75
C ASN A 314 -9.01 -30.02 10.49
N HIS A 315 -8.25 -30.92 9.86
CA HIS A 315 -7.09 -31.55 10.49
C HIS A 315 -5.97 -30.52 10.80
N ASN A 316 -5.78 -29.53 9.93
CA ASN A 316 -4.79 -28.47 10.16
C ASN A 316 -5.23 -27.43 11.20
N ASN A 317 -6.53 -27.23 11.41
CA ASN A 317 -7.04 -26.40 12.50
C ASN A 317 -6.81 -27.07 13.87
N PHE A 318 -7.02 -28.39 13.96
CA PHE A 318 -6.78 -29.14 15.18
C PHE A 318 -5.29 -29.15 15.59
N MET A 319 -4.36 -29.26 14.63
CA MET A 319 -2.92 -29.19 14.88
C MET A 319 -2.44 -27.77 15.22
N GLY A 320 -3.11 -26.73 14.73
CA GLY A 320 -2.79 -25.32 15.02
C GLY A 320 -3.18 -24.92 16.46
N GLU A 321 -4.25 -25.50 16.97
CA GLU A 321 -4.76 -25.20 18.32
C GLU A 321 -3.97 -25.95 19.43
N PHE A 322 -3.32 -27.07 19.08
CA PHE A 322 -2.48 -27.83 20.02
C PHE A 322 -1.02 -27.33 20.11
N CYS A 323 -0.60 -26.50 19.16
CA CYS A 323 0.72 -25.86 19.20
C CYS A 323 0.58 -24.47 19.84
N GLY A 324 0.47 -24.46 21.17
CA GLY A 324 0.19 -23.39 22.10
C GLY A 324 0.62 -21.98 21.66
N SER A 325 -0.23 -21.06 21.99
CA SER A 325 -0.02 -19.63 22.08
C SER A 325 1.43 -19.26 22.47
N LYS A 326 2.26 -19.04 21.44
CA LYS A 326 3.43 -18.19 21.54
C LYS A 326 3.08 -16.94 20.77
N GLU A 327 2.89 -15.86 21.49
CA GLU A 327 2.87 -14.51 20.93
C GLU A 327 4.09 -14.35 20.03
N LYS A 328 3.87 -14.44 18.73
CA LYS A 328 4.86 -14.02 17.73
C LYS A 328 4.78 -12.51 17.68
N ILE A 329 5.69 -11.86 18.39
CA ILE A 329 6.00 -10.46 18.15
C ILE A 329 6.52 -10.38 16.72
N ASP A 330 5.67 -9.95 15.79
CA ASP A 330 6.04 -9.66 14.39
C ASP A 330 6.91 -8.39 14.37
N ILE A 331 8.22 -8.58 14.38
CA ILE A 331 9.23 -7.51 14.17
C ILE A 331 9.22 -7.01 12.70
N GLU A 332 8.17 -7.23 11.93
CA GLU A 332 8.12 -6.83 10.51
C GLU A 332 7.41 -5.50 10.25
N MET A 333 6.83 -4.85 11.27
CA MET A 333 6.28 -3.51 11.09
C MET A 333 6.90 -2.54 12.09
N GLY A 334 7.92 -1.81 11.64
CA GLY A 334 8.42 -0.65 12.37
C GLY A 334 7.35 0.44 12.44
N SER A 335 6.46 0.36 13.42
CA SER A 335 5.66 1.50 13.85
C SER A 335 6.49 2.28 14.88
N MET A 336 6.97 3.44 14.46
CA MET A 336 7.53 4.43 15.34
C MET A 336 6.39 5.05 16.16
N PHE A 337 6.08 4.46 17.33
CA PHE A 337 5.42 5.14 18.42
C PHE A 337 6.21 4.86 19.68
N VAL A 338 7.02 5.84 20.06
CA VAL A 338 7.64 5.90 21.37
C VAL A 338 6.61 6.45 22.33
N GLU A 339 5.98 5.59 23.12
CA GLU A 339 5.27 6.00 24.31
C GLU A 339 6.11 5.64 25.52
N ASN A 340 6.40 6.63 26.34
CA ASN A 340 7.20 6.56 27.56
C ASN A 340 6.58 5.61 28.57
N ASN A 341 6.99 4.35 28.57
CA ASN A 341 6.94 3.50 29.76
C ASN A 341 8.11 2.51 29.69
N GLY A 342 8.95 2.53 30.74
CA GLY A 342 10.21 1.80 30.77
C GLY A 342 10.06 0.32 30.44
N LEU A 343 10.86 -0.15 29.50
CA LEU A 343 11.01 -1.55 29.13
C LEU A 343 11.56 -2.32 30.31
N ILE A 344 10.72 -3.14 30.96
CA ILE A 344 11.17 -4.17 31.89
C ILE A 344 11.74 -5.32 31.03
N LEU A 345 13.05 -5.40 30.89
CA LEU A 345 13.71 -6.54 30.26
C LEU A 345 13.40 -7.82 31.05
N PRO A 346 13.01 -8.92 30.36
CA PRO A 346 12.90 -10.24 31.02
C PRO A 346 14.23 -10.66 31.70
N ASP A 347 14.15 -11.24 32.88
CA ASP A 347 15.32 -11.61 33.71
C ASP A 347 16.33 -12.53 32.99
N ILE A 348 15.93 -13.22 31.94
CA ILE A 348 16.79 -14.05 31.08
C ILE A 348 17.83 -13.22 30.27
N LEU A 349 17.56 -11.96 29.98
CA LEU A 349 18.50 -11.09 29.26
C LEU A 349 19.40 -10.26 30.21
N ARG A 350 19.15 -10.31 31.52
CA ARG A 350 19.95 -9.59 32.52
C ARG A 350 21.26 -10.28 32.83
N ASN A 351 21.40 -11.58 32.56
CA ASN A 351 22.54 -12.41 32.89
C ASN A 351 23.39 -12.84 31.68
N LEU A 352 23.24 -12.18 30.53
CA LEU A 352 24.17 -12.36 29.42
C LEU A 352 25.41 -11.47 29.65
N GLU A 353 26.46 -12.07 30.15
CA GLU A 353 27.80 -11.47 30.20
C GLU A 353 28.25 -11.21 28.76
N TYR A 354 28.43 -9.93 28.44
CA TYR A 354 28.86 -9.42 27.14
C TYR A 354 30.35 -9.69 26.81
N GLY A 355 31.00 -10.60 27.55
CA GLY A 355 32.45 -10.80 27.48
C GLY A 355 32.97 -11.69 26.32
N GLU A 356 32.12 -12.46 25.63
CA GLU A 356 32.63 -13.46 24.67
C GLU A 356 32.32 -13.20 23.20
N ILE A 357 31.71 -12.07 22.83
CA ILE A 357 31.34 -11.76 21.42
C ILE A 357 32.36 -10.84 20.72
N GLU A 358 33.25 -10.16 21.46
CA GLU A 358 34.23 -9.25 20.85
C GLU A 358 35.48 -9.93 20.23
N ASP A 359 35.81 -11.17 20.56
CA ASP A 359 37.05 -11.80 20.05
C ASP A 359 36.93 -12.47 18.68
N ASN A 360 35.73 -12.55 18.07
CA ASN A 360 35.53 -13.15 16.74
C ASN A 360 35.29 -12.14 15.60
N MET A 361 35.42 -10.84 15.86
CA MET A 361 35.28 -9.79 14.82
C MET A 361 36.55 -8.93 14.67
N LYS A 362 37.76 -9.53 14.72
CA LYS A 362 38.95 -8.84 14.20
C LYS A 362 39.05 -9.05 12.70
N PRO A 363 38.94 -7.99 11.87
CA PRO A 363 39.25 -8.10 10.46
C PRO A 363 40.75 -8.36 10.31
N ARG A 364 41.08 -9.36 9.47
CA ARG A 364 42.46 -9.52 8.97
C ARG A 364 42.83 -8.25 8.24
N GLU A 365 43.87 -7.56 8.71
CA GLU A 365 44.53 -6.48 8.01
C GLU A 365 45.05 -6.99 6.66
N GLY A 366 44.33 -6.68 5.61
CA GLY A 366 44.79 -6.68 4.23
C GLY A 366 44.80 -5.24 3.78
N ASN A 367 45.98 -4.79 3.42
CA ASN A 367 46.38 -3.46 3.03
C ASN A 367 45.62 -2.99 1.78
N GLU A 368 44.50 -2.28 1.94
CA GLU A 368 43.90 -1.46 0.87
C GLU A 368 43.41 -0.14 1.47
N ARG A 369 44.14 0.93 1.13
CA ARG A 369 43.78 2.31 1.45
C ARG A 369 42.46 2.65 0.81
N SER A 370 41.45 2.89 1.63
CA SER A 370 40.12 3.29 1.17
C SER A 370 40.12 4.70 0.61
N ASP A 371 39.64 4.82 -0.63
CA ASP A 371 39.54 6.04 -1.46
C ASP A 371 38.26 6.87 -1.15
N SER A 372 37.66 6.72 0.02
CA SER A 372 36.41 7.41 0.40
C SER A 372 36.60 8.88 0.82
N GLY A 373 37.84 9.29 1.16
CA GLY A 373 38.18 10.69 1.49
C GLY A 373 38.32 11.61 0.26
N ARG A 374 38.47 11.01 -0.94
CA ARG A 374 38.68 11.77 -2.17
C ARG A 374 37.38 12.19 -2.86
N TYR A 375 36.27 11.50 -2.59
CA TYR A 375 34.97 11.81 -3.19
C TYR A 375 34.28 13.03 -2.55
N MET A 376 34.39 13.19 -1.22
CA MET A 376 33.82 14.37 -0.54
C MET A 376 34.56 15.66 -0.81
N GLY A 377 35.87 15.61 -0.96
CA GLY A 377 36.68 16.81 -1.33
C GLY A 377 36.39 17.33 -2.74
N ARG A 378 36.04 16.46 -3.69
CA ARG A 378 35.75 16.85 -5.08
C ARG A 378 34.36 17.52 -5.21
N VAL A 379 33.36 17.07 -4.49
CA VAL A 379 32.02 17.68 -4.50
C VAL A 379 32.03 19.07 -3.86
N GLU A 380 32.82 19.28 -2.81
CA GLU A 380 32.95 20.60 -2.19
C GLU A 380 33.72 21.60 -3.07
N GLN A 381 34.67 21.13 -3.88
CA GLN A 381 35.43 21.95 -4.80
C GLN A 381 34.61 22.35 -6.04
N GLU A 382 33.83 21.42 -6.60
CA GLU A 382 32.91 21.71 -7.72
C GLU A 382 31.76 22.65 -7.30
N LEU A 383 31.30 22.59 -6.05
CA LEU A 383 30.30 23.53 -5.53
C LEU A 383 30.86 24.93 -5.34
N LYS A 384 32.13 25.06 -4.92
CA LYS A 384 32.84 26.37 -4.78
C LYS A 384 33.15 27.01 -6.14
N GLU A 385 33.53 26.23 -7.14
CA GLU A 385 33.78 26.72 -8.49
C GLU A 385 32.47 27.15 -9.20
N SER A 386 31.38 26.45 -8.97
CA SER A 386 30.05 26.83 -9.48
C SER A 386 29.52 28.13 -8.85
N MET A 387 29.80 28.38 -7.58
CA MET A 387 29.39 29.61 -6.90
C MET A 387 30.30 30.81 -7.24
N SER A 388 31.57 30.60 -7.55
CA SER A 388 32.49 31.70 -7.98
C SER A 388 32.20 32.16 -9.42
N GLY A 389 31.68 31.31 -10.28
CA GLY A 389 31.26 31.64 -11.65
C GLY A 389 29.99 32.51 -11.72
N LEU A 390 29.14 32.50 -10.66
CA LEU A 390 27.93 33.33 -10.62
C LEU A 390 28.17 34.78 -10.16
N THR A 391 29.29 35.06 -9.50
CA THR A 391 29.61 36.43 -9.00
C THR A 391 30.39 37.27 -9.98
N THR A 392 30.94 36.71 -11.06
CA THR A 392 31.67 37.44 -12.10
C THR A 392 30.86 37.79 -13.33
N GLY A 393 29.55 37.41 -13.38
CA GLY A 393 28.64 37.69 -14.51
C GLY A 393 27.73 38.92 -14.33
N VAL A 394 27.82 39.67 -13.22
CA VAL A 394 26.91 40.78 -12.92
C VAL A 394 27.52 42.16 -13.12
N GLU A 395 28.83 42.27 -13.42
CA GLU A 395 29.52 43.58 -13.57
C GLU A 395 29.93 43.96 -15.00
N ALA A 396 29.26 43.46 -16.03
CA ALA A 396 29.57 43.90 -17.40
C ALA A 396 28.29 44.01 -18.25
N ASN A 397 27.42 45.00 -17.97
CA ASN A 397 26.45 45.54 -18.94
C ASN A 397 25.72 46.78 -18.39
N GLU A 398 26.54 47.84 -18.09
CA GLU A 398 26.07 49.23 -18.08
C GLU A 398 27.11 50.02 -18.84
N GLU A 399 26.94 50.19 -20.13
CA GLU A 399 27.33 51.28 -21.00
C GLU A 399 27.18 50.88 -22.45
N VAL A 400 26.07 51.21 -23.08
CA VAL A 400 26.04 51.79 -24.43
C VAL A 400 24.73 52.56 -24.61
N LYS A 401 24.90 53.88 -24.73
CA LYS A 401 23.96 54.86 -25.27
C LYS A 401 23.65 54.56 -26.76
N PHE A 402 22.47 54.65 -27.16
CA PHE A 402 21.75 55.56 -28.08
C PHE A 402 20.34 55.08 -28.31
#